data_642178b78f705c0fbfcac30270cae8b9
#
_entry.id   642178b78f705c0fbfcac30270cae8b9
#
_cell.length_a   1.000
_cell.length_b   1.000
_cell.length_c   1.000
_cell.angle_alpha   90.00
_cell.angle_beta   90.00
_cell.angle_gamma   90.00
#
_symmetry.space_group_name_H-M   'P 1'
#
loop_
_entity.id
_entity.type
_entity.pdbx_description
1 polymer ?
#
loop_
_entity_poly.entity_id
_entity_poly.type
_entity_poly.pdbx_seq_one_letter_code
_entity_poly.pdbx_strand_id
1 'polypeptide(L)'
;MRQLLAYLIVCLMACSPPLHGQAPPPDTTILASLDSHQYDLATTGRDFLLFAAKNDDFFLLGELHGENEIPDLLHVLWPQMWRDGYRHVAAEVSPWTAHQLETIPAGTGPRIQGLWTRQQAADVRAFATPGSIVLWGCDMEEIHPEYLIRDLAALNPGNSSLKQMVSLTSNGYSRKRASDLLALMKSSHAERDAVVNGISLRQNLLATLEIEKNRASPDSKMTAQNQRELLMKTQFIEHFRQIPQSEPASKVLLRFGRNHLHRGYDARGISTLGNFIAEFAVSRGQKAFSVGAFGAGGKEMLMGETFDADERQDEPTFALLAEKAKYSATVFDLRPLRPLLHTIPQEKRTALKTNLIYWADSYDALICYKNVTPLKD
;
A
#
# COMPACT_ATOMS: atom_id res chain seq x y z
N MET A 1 47.02 45.40 29.36
CA MET A 1 47.67 44.71 28.23
C MET A 1 47.17 43.30 28.15
N ARG A 2 46.19 43.06 27.34
CA ARG A 2 45.70 41.69 26.99
C ARG A 2 45.60 41.67 25.47
N GLN A 3 46.48 40.88 24.88
CA GLN A 3 46.53 40.66 23.44
C GLN A 3 45.36 39.81 22.97
N LEU A 4 44.55 40.36 22.07
CA LEU A 4 43.56 39.61 21.33
C LEU A 4 44.28 38.87 20.17
N LEU A 5 44.32 37.55 20.28
CA LEU A 5 44.75 36.68 19.19
C LEU A 5 43.57 36.43 18.26
N ALA A 6 43.57 37.09 17.10
CA ALA A 6 42.57 36.84 16.05
C ALA A 6 42.96 35.58 15.28
N TYR A 7 42.18 34.53 15.42
CA TYR A 7 42.28 33.35 14.58
C TYR A 7 41.63 33.63 13.20
N LEU A 8 42.48 33.82 12.23
CA LEU A 8 42.08 33.89 10.82
C LEU A 8 41.85 32.44 10.34
N ILE A 9 40.57 31.96 10.35
CA ILE A 9 40.21 30.72 9.69
C ILE A 9 40.09 31.02 8.19
N VAL A 10 41.14 30.72 7.44
CA VAL A 10 41.11 30.66 5.99
C VAL A 10 40.33 29.38 5.62
N CYS A 11 39.06 29.54 5.28
CA CYS A 11 38.30 28.50 4.58
C CYS A 11 38.92 28.34 3.19
N LEU A 12 39.81 27.42 3.00
CA LEU A 12 40.13 26.84 1.70
C LEU A 12 38.86 26.13 1.21
N MET A 13 38.01 26.87 0.50
CA MET A 13 37.07 26.24 -0.41
C MET A 13 37.93 25.55 -1.48
N ALA A 14 38.19 24.28 -1.29
CA ALA A 14 38.62 23.43 -2.35
C ALA A 14 37.54 23.51 -3.44
N CYS A 15 37.83 24.28 -4.50
CA CYS A 15 37.09 24.19 -5.75
C CYS A 15 37.23 22.74 -6.21
N SER A 16 36.29 21.87 -5.83
CA SER A 16 36.13 20.62 -6.53
C SER A 16 35.96 20.97 -8.01
N PRO A 17 36.76 20.44 -8.90
CA PRO A 17 36.55 20.67 -10.34
C PRO A 17 35.09 20.29 -10.61
N PRO A 18 34.37 21.05 -11.46
CA PRO A 18 33.03 20.65 -11.87
C PRO A 18 33.17 19.22 -12.34
N LEU A 19 32.37 18.31 -11.74
CA LEU A 19 32.22 16.95 -12.22
C LEU A 19 31.97 17.07 -13.72
N HIS A 20 32.98 16.79 -14.53
CA HIS A 20 32.88 16.82 -15.99
C HIS A 20 31.68 15.91 -16.26
N GLY A 21 30.62 16.53 -16.77
CA GLY A 21 29.34 15.84 -16.97
C GLY A 21 29.63 14.58 -17.78
N GLN A 22 29.56 13.44 -17.14
CA GLN A 22 29.60 12.16 -17.87
C GLN A 22 28.47 12.24 -18.89
N ALA A 23 28.80 11.90 -20.13
CA ALA A 23 27.77 11.82 -21.16
C ALA A 23 26.65 10.90 -20.64
N PRO A 24 25.37 11.26 -20.83
CA PRO A 24 24.27 10.41 -20.38
C PRO A 24 24.46 9.01 -20.92
N PRO A 25 24.17 7.96 -20.13
CA PRO A 25 24.36 6.59 -20.58
C PRO A 25 23.52 6.37 -21.85
N PRO A 26 24.07 5.67 -22.85
CA PRO A 26 23.30 5.32 -24.04
C PRO A 26 22.12 4.45 -23.63
N ASP A 27 21.02 4.49 -24.37
CA ASP A 27 19.82 3.70 -24.11
C ASP A 27 20.14 2.19 -24.04
N THR A 28 21.13 1.75 -24.80
CA THR A 28 21.68 0.37 -24.73
C THR A 28 22.17 -0.03 -23.34
N THR A 29 22.75 0.89 -22.55
CA THR A 29 23.20 0.62 -21.18
C THR A 29 22.02 0.44 -20.23
N ILE A 30 20.97 1.25 -20.37
CA ILE A 30 19.72 1.12 -19.59
C ILE A 30 19.04 -0.21 -19.91
N LEU A 31 18.89 -0.54 -21.20
CA LEU A 31 18.30 -1.80 -21.63
C LEU A 31 19.11 -3.02 -21.18
N ALA A 32 20.45 -2.96 -21.28
CA ALA A 32 21.32 -4.02 -20.79
C ALA A 32 21.20 -4.21 -19.27
N SER A 33 21.01 -3.14 -18.51
CA SER A 33 20.75 -3.21 -17.08
C SER A 33 19.42 -3.89 -16.79
N LEU A 34 18.34 -3.56 -17.52
CA LEU A 34 17.06 -4.25 -17.41
C LEU A 34 17.18 -5.74 -17.76
N ASP A 35 17.92 -6.05 -18.81
CA ASP A 35 18.12 -7.44 -19.27
C ASP A 35 18.90 -8.30 -18.28
N SER A 36 19.82 -7.72 -17.51
CA SER A 36 20.65 -8.42 -16.53
C SER A 36 20.05 -8.50 -15.12
N HIS A 37 19.09 -7.65 -14.79
CA HIS A 37 18.46 -7.58 -13.47
C HIS A 37 16.97 -7.98 -13.50
N GLN A 38 16.66 -9.02 -14.27
CA GLN A 38 15.35 -9.63 -14.28
C GLN A 38 15.41 -11.11 -13.90
N TYR A 39 14.42 -11.56 -13.14
CA TYR A 39 14.41 -12.86 -12.51
C TYR A 39 13.06 -13.55 -12.72
N ASP A 40 13.07 -14.87 -12.87
CA ASP A 40 11.87 -15.70 -12.92
C ASP A 40 11.20 -15.75 -11.55
N LEU A 41 9.97 -15.21 -11.44
CA LEU A 41 9.22 -15.18 -10.17
C LEU A 41 9.00 -16.58 -9.59
N ALA A 42 8.88 -17.61 -10.44
CA ALA A 42 8.70 -18.98 -9.98
C ALA A 42 9.93 -19.55 -9.23
N THR A 43 11.11 -18.99 -9.47
CA THR A 43 12.40 -19.47 -8.93
C THR A 43 13.24 -18.33 -8.36
N THR A 44 14.18 -17.81 -9.13
CA THR A 44 15.16 -16.79 -8.70
C THR A 44 14.53 -15.47 -8.29
N GLY A 45 13.39 -15.11 -8.86
CA GLY A 45 12.63 -13.91 -8.49
C GLY A 45 11.98 -14.06 -7.13
N ARG A 46 11.43 -15.23 -6.81
CA ARG A 46 10.93 -15.53 -5.47
C ARG A 46 12.05 -15.44 -4.43
N ASP A 47 13.21 -16.04 -4.73
CA ASP A 47 14.35 -16.03 -3.82
C ASP A 47 14.88 -14.60 -3.62
N PHE A 48 14.87 -13.77 -4.66
CA PHE A 48 15.20 -12.34 -4.60
C PHE A 48 14.24 -11.58 -3.67
N LEU A 49 12.92 -11.79 -3.79
CA LEU A 49 11.93 -11.14 -2.93
C LEU A 49 12.07 -11.60 -1.46
N LEU A 50 12.30 -12.89 -1.23
CA LEU A 50 12.53 -13.43 0.12
C LEU A 50 13.83 -12.90 0.72
N PHE A 51 14.89 -12.75 -0.07
CA PHE A 51 16.13 -12.12 0.39
C PHE A 51 15.92 -10.67 0.79
N ALA A 52 15.16 -9.90 0.00
CA ALA A 52 14.78 -8.54 0.36
C ALA A 52 13.97 -8.53 1.67
N ALA A 53 12.91 -9.33 1.78
CA ALA A 53 12.09 -9.43 2.98
C ALA A 53 12.91 -9.80 4.23
N LYS A 54 13.89 -10.70 4.10
CA LYS A 54 14.76 -11.08 5.22
C LYS A 54 15.59 -9.91 5.74
N ASN A 55 16.05 -9.00 4.87
CA ASN A 55 16.95 -7.90 5.19
C ASN A 55 16.26 -6.57 5.46
N ASP A 56 14.96 -6.49 5.26
CA ASP A 56 14.16 -5.30 5.47
C ASP A 56 13.08 -5.54 6.55
N ASP A 57 12.65 -4.47 7.23
CA ASP A 57 11.68 -4.53 8.33
C ASP A 57 10.25 -4.31 7.83
N PHE A 58 10.11 -3.57 6.73
CA PHE A 58 8.85 -3.32 6.05
C PHE A 58 8.95 -3.82 4.60
N PHE A 59 8.04 -4.71 4.22
CA PHE A 59 7.95 -5.20 2.85
C PHE A 59 6.62 -4.70 2.25
N LEU A 60 6.70 -3.84 1.24
CA LEU A 60 5.57 -3.22 0.60
C LEU A 60 5.25 -3.94 -0.71
N LEU A 61 4.11 -4.61 -0.78
CA LEU A 61 3.61 -5.33 -1.95
C LEU A 61 2.45 -4.55 -2.57
N GLY A 62 2.77 -3.78 -3.60
CA GLY A 62 1.82 -3.00 -4.38
C GLY A 62 1.13 -3.85 -5.43
N GLU A 63 -0.20 -3.99 -5.36
CA GLU A 63 -0.98 -4.85 -6.23
C GLU A 63 -1.80 -4.07 -7.26
N LEU A 64 -2.17 -4.74 -8.34
CA LEU A 64 -3.38 -4.51 -9.09
C LEU A 64 -4.50 -5.29 -8.40
N HIS A 65 -5.70 -4.74 -8.33
CA HIS A 65 -6.79 -5.39 -7.62
C HIS A 65 -7.54 -6.38 -8.52
N GLY A 66 -8.07 -7.46 -7.92
CA GLY A 66 -8.98 -8.36 -8.62
C GLY A 66 -8.30 -9.51 -9.37
N GLU A 67 -7.06 -9.81 -9.07
CA GLU A 67 -6.26 -10.89 -9.66
C GLU A 67 -5.88 -11.96 -8.62
N ASN A 68 -5.66 -13.20 -9.06
CA ASN A 68 -5.21 -14.29 -8.19
C ASN A 68 -3.70 -14.22 -7.89
N GLU A 69 -2.91 -13.62 -8.76
CA GLU A 69 -1.46 -13.70 -8.76
C GLU A 69 -0.83 -13.11 -7.50
N ILE A 70 -1.42 -12.07 -6.92
CA ILE A 70 -0.91 -11.45 -5.68
C ILE A 70 -1.28 -12.27 -4.44
N PRO A 71 -2.53 -12.72 -4.24
CA PRO A 71 -2.83 -13.70 -3.19
C PRO A 71 -1.96 -14.95 -3.26
N ASP A 72 -1.77 -15.51 -4.46
CA ASP A 72 -0.93 -16.69 -4.67
C ASP A 72 0.55 -16.41 -4.32
N LEU A 73 1.06 -15.25 -4.71
CA LEU A 73 2.41 -14.82 -4.33
C LEU A 73 2.55 -14.67 -2.82
N LEU A 74 1.58 -14.04 -2.15
CA LEU A 74 1.58 -13.90 -0.70
C LEU A 74 1.55 -15.27 -0.02
N HIS A 75 0.70 -16.18 -0.48
CA HIS A 75 0.62 -17.56 0.03
C HIS A 75 1.99 -18.27 -0.03
N VAL A 76 2.74 -18.05 -1.11
CA VAL A 76 4.08 -18.66 -1.29
C VAL A 76 5.15 -17.97 -0.44
N LEU A 77 5.12 -16.64 -0.30
CA LEU A 77 6.14 -15.88 0.43
C LEU A 77 5.94 -15.92 1.94
N TRP A 78 4.69 -15.86 2.41
CA TRP A 78 4.34 -15.64 3.82
C TRP A 78 4.93 -16.65 4.80
N PRO A 79 4.94 -17.99 4.53
CA PRO A 79 5.52 -18.96 5.44
C PRO A 79 7.02 -18.70 5.75
N GLN A 80 7.79 -18.24 4.76
CA GLN A 80 9.19 -17.88 4.98
C GLN A 80 9.32 -16.52 5.65
N MET A 81 8.52 -15.54 5.25
CA MET A 81 8.51 -14.22 5.89
C MET A 81 8.16 -14.33 7.37
N TRP A 82 7.21 -15.21 7.74
CA TRP A 82 6.90 -15.49 9.14
C TRP A 82 8.14 -16.01 9.91
N ARG A 83 8.89 -16.95 9.32
CA ARG A 83 10.15 -17.45 9.92
C ARG A 83 11.20 -16.34 10.05
N ASP A 84 11.20 -15.38 9.14
CA ASP A 84 12.13 -14.24 9.12
C ASP A 84 11.68 -13.04 9.98
N GLY A 85 10.60 -13.21 10.80
CA GLY A 85 10.18 -12.24 11.81
C GLY A 85 8.98 -11.37 11.43
N TYR A 86 8.34 -11.57 10.28
CA TYR A 86 7.09 -10.91 9.97
C TYR A 86 5.97 -11.45 10.86
N ARG A 87 5.16 -10.55 11.43
CA ARG A 87 4.05 -10.90 12.32
C ARG A 87 2.73 -10.29 11.91
N HIS A 88 2.79 -9.23 11.11
CA HIS A 88 1.62 -8.45 10.75
C HIS A 88 1.56 -8.19 9.26
N VAL A 89 0.34 -8.14 8.74
CA VAL A 89 0.01 -7.73 7.38
C VAL A 89 -0.90 -6.52 7.46
N ALA A 90 -0.38 -5.34 7.10
CA ALA A 90 -1.21 -4.16 6.92
C ALA A 90 -1.89 -4.23 5.55
N ALA A 91 -3.19 -4.00 5.50
CA ALA A 91 -4.02 -4.25 4.33
C ALA A 91 -4.95 -3.08 4.00
N GLU A 92 -5.28 -2.94 2.74
CA GLU A 92 -6.23 -1.95 2.21
C GLU A 92 -7.69 -2.38 2.48
N VAL A 93 -7.99 -2.57 3.74
CA VAL A 93 -9.34 -2.80 4.26
C VAL A 93 -9.51 -2.02 5.57
N SER A 94 -10.73 -1.78 5.99
CA SER A 94 -10.97 -1.09 7.27
C SER A 94 -10.58 -1.96 8.46
N PRO A 95 -10.37 -1.36 9.65
CA PRO A 95 -10.16 -2.10 10.90
C PRO A 95 -11.34 -3.03 11.23
N TRP A 96 -12.58 -2.62 10.93
CA TRP A 96 -13.76 -3.46 11.12
C TRP A 96 -13.73 -4.68 10.18
N THR A 97 -13.49 -4.47 8.89
CA THR A 97 -13.39 -5.55 7.90
C THR A 97 -12.26 -6.52 8.24
N ALA A 98 -11.07 -6.04 8.60
CA ALA A 98 -9.95 -6.89 9.01
C ALA A 98 -10.34 -7.76 10.23
N HIS A 99 -10.99 -7.17 11.23
CA HIS A 99 -11.46 -7.90 12.41
C HIS A 99 -12.48 -9.00 12.04
N GLN A 100 -13.43 -8.70 11.15
CA GLN A 100 -14.40 -9.69 10.67
C GLN A 100 -13.73 -10.83 9.89
N LEU A 101 -12.72 -10.52 9.08
CA LEU A 101 -11.95 -11.53 8.35
C LEU A 101 -11.17 -12.45 9.27
N GLU A 102 -10.64 -11.91 10.38
CA GLU A 102 -9.84 -12.67 11.33
C GLU A 102 -10.68 -13.51 12.32
N THR A 103 -11.83 -13.02 12.75
CA THR A 103 -12.56 -13.60 13.88
C THR A 103 -13.72 -14.48 13.46
N ILE A 104 -14.29 -14.27 12.28
CA ILE A 104 -15.42 -15.08 11.80
C ILE A 104 -14.90 -16.18 10.87
N PRO A 105 -15.19 -17.47 11.15
CA PRO A 105 -14.76 -18.58 10.31
C PRO A 105 -15.24 -18.47 8.87
N ALA A 106 -14.45 -19.00 7.93
CA ALA A 106 -14.85 -19.08 6.54
C ALA A 106 -16.20 -19.80 6.37
N GLY A 107 -17.05 -19.30 5.48
CA GLY A 107 -18.39 -19.82 5.24
C GLY A 107 -19.46 -19.40 6.26
N THR A 108 -19.11 -18.59 7.27
CA THR A 108 -20.05 -18.07 8.27
C THR A 108 -20.02 -16.53 8.30
N GLY A 109 -21.07 -15.92 8.85
CA GLY A 109 -21.19 -14.45 8.93
C GLY A 109 -21.53 -13.77 7.60
N PRO A 110 -21.54 -12.42 7.55
CA PRO A 110 -21.84 -11.67 6.34
C PRO A 110 -20.80 -11.96 5.25
N ARG A 111 -21.22 -11.99 3.99
CA ARG A 111 -20.31 -12.10 2.86
C ARG A 111 -19.49 -10.80 2.79
N ILE A 112 -18.22 -10.90 3.08
CA ILE A 112 -17.27 -9.79 2.92
C ILE A 112 -16.68 -9.94 1.52
N GLN A 113 -17.06 -9.04 0.64
CA GLN A 113 -16.48 -8.90 -0.69
C GLN A 113 -15.48 -7.74 -0.63
N GLY A 114 -14.34 -7.91 -1.24
CA GLY A 114 -13.32 -6.86 -1.25
C GLY A 114 -11.97 -7.38 -1.68
N LEU A 115 -10.94 -6.62 -1.38
CA LEU A 115 -9.56 -6.92 -1.74
C LEU A 115 -8.96 -8.11 -0.98
N TRP A 116 -9.67 -8.58 0.05
CA TRP A 116 -9.27 -9.72 0.88
C TRP A 116 -10.43 -10.71 1.05
N THR A 117 -10.11 -11.99 0.98
CA THR A 117 -11.04 -13.07 1.30
C THR A 117 -10.77 -13.64 2.69
N ARG A 118 -11.76 -14.35 3.26
CA ARG A 118 -11.56 -15.07 4.53
C ARG A 118 -10.49 -16.16 4.44
N GLN A 119 -10.33 -16.78 3.27
CA GLN A 119 -9.28 -17.77 3.06
C GLN A 119 -7.89 -17.11 3.14
N GLN A 120 -7.68 -15.97 2.46
CA GLN A 120 -6.43 -15.23 2.54
C GLN A 120 -6.10 -14.78 3.98
N ALA A 121 -7.11 -14.33 4.73
CA ALA A 121 -6.93 -13.98 6.14
C ALA A 121 -6.58 -15.22 6.99
N ALA A 122 -7.20 -16.38 6.74
CA ALA A 122 -6.87 -17.62 7.39
C ALA A 122 -5.44 -18.08 7.08
N ASP A 123 -5.00 -17.96 5.84
CA ASP A 123 -3.65 -18.33 5.38
C ASP A 123 -2.57 -17.50 6.11
N VAL A 124 -2.74 -16.18 6.22
CA VAL A 124 -1.76 -15.34 6.93
C VAL A 124 -1.77 -15.59 8.44
N ARG A 125 -2.89 -16.02 9.01
CA ARG A 125 -3.02 -16.38 10.43
C ARG A 125 -2.57 -17.78 10.77
N ALA A 126 -2.33 -18.64 9.80
CA ALA A 126 -2.05 -20.07 10.03
C ALA A 126 -0.87 -20.36 10.98
N PHE A 127 0.03 -19.39 11.14
CA PHE A 127 1.22 -19.49 11.99
C PHE A 127 1.09 -18.74 13.32
N ALA A 128 0.01 -17.97 13.50
CA ALA A 128 -0.18 -17.10 14.67
C ALA A 128 -0.73 -17.88 15.87
N THR A 129 -0.38 -17.40 17.06
CA THR A 129 -0.99 -17.88 18.30
C THR A 129 -2.45 -17.41 18.40
N PRO A 130 -3.35 -18.21 19.05
CA PRO A 130 -4.73 -17.76 19.28
C PRO A 130 -4.76 -16.39 19.99
N GLY A 131 -5.57 -15.48 19.47
CA GLY A 131 -5.72 -14.12 20.02
C GLY A 131 -4.74 -13.09 19.48
N SER A 132 -3.69 -13.48 18.73
CA SER A 132 -2.83 -12.52 18.04
C SER A 132 -3.58 -11.87 16.88
N ILE A 133 -3.36 -10.57 16.69
CA ILE A 133 -3.87 -9.82 15.54
C ILE A 133 -2.79 -9.80 14.48
N VAL A 134 -3.03 -10.46 13.35
CA VAL A 134 -2.10 -10.52 12.22
C VAL A 134 -2.48 -9.53 11.15
N LEU A 135 -3.76 -9.43 10.80
CA LEU A 135 -4.27 -8.56 9.75
C LEU A 135 -4.63 -7.19 10.32
N TRP A 136 -3.92 -6.16 9.88
CA TRP A 136 -4.18 -4.78 10.23
C TRP A 136 -5.01 -4.10 9.15
N GLY A 137 -6.23 -3.74 9.47
CA GLY A 137 -7.04 -2.89 8.60
C GLY A 137 -6.55 -1.45 8.67
N CYS A 138 -6.11 -0.93 7.54
CA CYS A 138 -5.52 0.42 7.48
C CYS A 138 -6.22 1.30 6.44
N ASP A 139 -7.55 1.19 6.31
CA ASP A 139 -8.31 2.01 5.36
C ASP A 139 -9.68 2.40 5.89
N MET A 140 -10.41 3.16 5.11
CA MET A 140 -11.81 3.49 5.33
C MET A 140 -12.71 2.26 5.13
N GLU A 141 -13.91 2.26 5.73
CA GLU A 141 -14.92 1.22 5.48
C GLU A 141 -15.72 1.57 4.23
N GLU A 142 -15.16 1.26 3.06
CA GLU A 142 -15.77 1.60 1.76
C GLU A 142 -16.80 0.57 1.31
N ILE A 143 -16.61 -0.70 1.67
CA ILE A 143 -17.34 -1.81 1.06
C ILE A 143 -18.62 -2.14 1.82
N HIS A 144 -18.56 -2.15 3.13
CA HIS A 144 -19.66 -2.58 4.00
C HIS A 144 -20.00 -1.62 5.16
N PRO A 145 -20.12 -0.29 4.92
CA PRO A 145 -20.43 0.67 5.99
C PRO A 145 -21.73 0.32 6.73
N GLU A 146 -22.70 -0.29 6.04
CA GLU A 146 -23.99 -0.68 6.63
C GLU A 146 -23.86 -1.73 7.74
N TYR A 147 -22.90 -2.66 7.64
CA TYR A 147 -22.67 -3.64 8.68
C TYR A 147 -22.00 -3.00 9.90
N LEU A 148 -20.99 -2.15 9.69
CA LEU A 148 -20.37 -1.39 10.77
C LEU A 148 -21.38 -0.49 11.48
N ILE A 149 -22.28 0.17 10.74
CA ILE A 149 -23.37 0.97 11.31
C ILE A 149 -24.29 0.11 12.20
N ARG A 150 -24.65 -1.09 11.76
CA ARG A 150 -25.47 -2.05 12.55
C ARG A 150 -24.78 -2.46 13.83
N ASP A 151 -23.49 -2.77 13.78
CA ASP A 151 -22.71 -3.17 14.95
C ASP A 151 -22.63 -2.04 15.98
N LEU A 152 -22.37 -0.79 15.55
CA LEU A 152 -22.38 0.39 16.41
C LEU A 152 -23.77 0.68 17.00
N ALA A 153 -24.83 0.46 16.22
CA ALA A 153 -26.22 0.61 16.71
C ALA A 153 -26.59 -0.46 17.73
N ALA A 154 -26.12 -1.70 17.55
CA ALA A 154 -26.32 -2.80 18.50
C ALA A 154 -25.64 -2.51 19.86
N LEU A 155 -24.46 -1.87 19.84
CA LEU A 155 -23.78 -1.42 21.06
C LEU A 155 -24.53 -0.27 21.76
N ASN A 156 -25.35 0.49 21.04
CA ASN A 156 -26.04 1.70 21.51
C ASN A 156 -27.55 1.64 21.21
N PRO A 157 -28.32 0.68 21.79
CA PRO A 157 -29.71 0.42 21.40
C PRO A 157 -30.68 1.58 21.66
N GLY A 158 -30.30 2.53 22.54
CA GLY A 158 -31.06 3.75 22.80
C GLY A 158 -30.86 4.89 21.80
N ASN A 159 -29.84 4.79 20.92
CA ASN A 159 -29.42 5.88 20.06
C ASN A 159 -30.30 6.01 18.81
N SER A 160 -31.08 7.09 18.72
CA SER A 160 -32.02 7.32 17.61
C SER A 160 -31.31 7.61 16.28
N SER A 161 -30.16 8.33 16.31
CA SER A 161 -29.40 8.65 15.10
C SER A 161 -28.82 7.38 14.48
N LEU A 162 -28.26 6.46 15.27
CA LEU A 162 -27.75 5.18 14.76
C LEU A 162 -28.88 4.31 14.22
N LYS A 163 -30.07 4.28 14.88
CA LYS A 163 -31.24 3.57 14.34
C LYS A 163 -31.69 4.13 12.99
N GLN A 164 -31.68 5.46 12.84
CA GLN A 164 -32.00 6.10 11.58
C GLN A 164 -30.94 5.76 10.50
N MET A 165 -29.65 5.73 10.83
CA MET A 165 -28.59 5.30 9.91
C MET A 165 -28.80 3.86 9.45
N VAL A 166 -29.14 2.92 10.35
CA VAL A 166 -29.50 1.53 10.01
C VAL A 166 -30.66 1.49 9.03
N SER A 167 -31.73 2.28 9.29
CA SER A 167 -32.88 2.37 8.37
C SER A 167 -32.49 2.90 6.98
N LEU A 168 -31.63 3.93 6.92
CA LEU A 168 -31.17 4.51 5.67
C LEU A 168 -30.26 3.58 4.86
N THR A 169 -29.61 2.63 5.51
CA THR A 169 -28.69 1.66 4.88
C THR A 169 -29.24 0.25 4.81
N SER A 170 -30.54 0.05 5.09
CA SER A 170 -31.19 -1.28 5.11
C SER A 170 -31.10 -2.05 3.78
N ASN A 171 -31.07 -1.32 2.66
CA ASN A 171 -30.94 -1.85 1.31
C ASN A 171 -29.51 -1.70 0.74
N GLY A 172 -28.52 -1.62 1.61
CA GLY A 172 -27.12 -1.37 1.28
C GLY A 172 -26.70 0.09 1.38
N TYR A 173 -25.42 0.31 1.44
CA TYR A 173 -24.83 1.65 1.46
C TYR A 173 -24.87 2.31 0.08
N SER A 174 -25.04 3.61 0.06
CA SER A 174 -24.89 4.44 -1.13
C SER A 174 -24.09 5.70 -0.81
N ARG A 175 -23.03 5.96 -1.57
CA ARG A 175 -22.18 7.16 -1.44
C ARG A 175 -22.99 8.46 -1.48
N LYS A 176 -24.09 8.50 -2.22
CA LYS A 176 -25.00 9.68 -2.30
C LYS A 176 -25.57 10.07 -0.93
N ARG A 177 -25.62 9.14 0.02
CA ARG A 177 -26.10 9.38 1.39
C ARG A 177 -25.01 9.74 2.39
N ALA A 178 -23.75 9.82 1.97
CA ALA A 178 -22.61 10.05 2.87
C ALA A 178 -22.82 11.34 3.72
N SER A 179 -23.33 12.42 3.13
CA SER A 179 -23.58 13.67 3.85
C SER A 179 -24.64 13.53 4.94
N ASP A 180 -25.74 12.82 4.67
CA ASP A 180 -26.84 12.64 5.64
C ASP A 180 -26.38 11.72 6.77
N LEU A 181 -25.70 10.61 6.43
CA LEU A 181 -25.14 9.67 7.40
C LEU A 181 -24.09 10.35 8.28
N LEU A 182 -23.24 11.22 7.69
CA LEU A 182 -22.25 11.99 8.43
C LEU A 182 -22.90 12.96 9.43
N ALA A 183 -23.97 13.63 9.05
CA ALA A 183 -24.72 14.53 9.94
C ALA A 183 -25.32 13.75 11.11
N LEU A 184 -25.94 12.60 10.83
CA LEU A 184 -26.49 11.71 11.86
C LEU A 184 -25.39 11.17 12.79
N MET A 185 -24.25 10.78 12.25
CA MET A 185 -23.12 10.27 13.03
C MET A 185 -22.50 11.33 13.92
N LYS A 186 -22.38 12.59 13.43
CA LYS A 186 -21.93 13.75 14.23
C LYS A 186 -22.90 14.11 15.34
N SER A 187 -24.20 13.97 15.13
CA SER A 187 -25.24 14.20 16.16
C SER A 187 -25.42 13.02 17.12
N SER A 188 -24.86 11.88 16.81
CA SER A 188 -24.93 10.67 17.62
C SER A 188 -24.02 10.82 18.85
N HIS A 189 -24.63 10.92 20.04
CA HIS A 189 -23.91 10.84 21.32
C HIS A 189 -23.82 9.36 21.74
N ALA A 190 -23.04 8.56 20.97
CA ALA A 190 -22.84 7.16 21.30
C ALA A 190 -21.97 7.05 22.57
N GLU A 191 -22.50 6.39 23.60
CA GLU A 191 -21.79 6.17 24.88
C GLU A 191 -20.76 5.03 24.75
N ARG A 192 -21.02 4.09 23.85
CA ARG A 192 -20.18 2.91 23.63
C ARG A 192 -19.62 2.91 22.22
N ASP A 193 -18.33 2.66 22.12
CA ASP A 193 -17.62 2.46 20.86
C ASP A 193 -17.03 1.04 20.84
N ALA A 194 -16.82 0.52 19.65
CA ALA A 194 -16.02 -0.68 19.45
C ALA A 194 -14.61 -0.25 19.05
N VAL A 195 -13.62 -0.91 19.65
CA VAL A 195 -12.20 -0.63 19.41
C VAL A 195 -11.53 -1.89 18.88
N VAL A 196 -10.86 -1.78 17.76
CA VAL A 196 -10.08 -2.86 17.16
C VAL A 196 -8.61 -2.44 17.15
N ASN A 197 -7.78 -3.15 17.92
CA ASN A 197 -6.34 -2.89 18.02
C ASN A 197 -6.00 -1.40 18.20
N GLY A 198 -6.67 -0.75 19.17
CA GLY A 198 -6.46 0.67 19.47
C GLY A 198 -7.25 1.66 18.59
N ILE A 199 -7.89 1.19 17.52
CA ILE A 199 -8.63 2.04 16.58
C ILE A 199 -10.12 2.05 16.90
N SER A 200 -10.66 3.24 17.13
CA SER A 200 -12.11 3.49 17.29
C SER A 200 -12.84 3.23 15.98
N LEU A 201 -13.79 2.31 15.97
CA LEU A 201 -14.61 2.02 14.78
C LEU A 201 -15.56 3.17 14.47
N ARG A 202 -16.02 3.91 15.50
CA ARG A 202 -16.81 5.12 15.33
C ARG A 202 -16.01 6.21 14.60
N GLN A 203 -14.75 6.43 14.97
CA GLN A 203 -13.89 7.41 14.30
C GLN A 203 -13.54 6.96 12.87
N ASN A 204 -13.33 5.67 12.64
CA ASN A 204 -13.14 5.14 11.29
C ASN A 204 -14.37 5.41 10.42
N LEU A 205 -15.59 5.15 10.91
CA LEU A 205 -16.83 5.44 10.18
C LEU A 205 -17.00 6.94 9.90
N LEU A 206 -16.70 7.81 10.87
CA LEU A 206 -16.73 9.26 10.66
C LEU A 206 -15.79 9.69 9.55
N ALA A 207 -14.55 9.21 9.58
CA ALA A 207 -13.56 9.48 8.52
C ALA A 207 -14.03 8.96 7.17
N THR A 208 -14.55 7.72 7.12
CA THR A 208 -15.15 7.13 5.91
C THR A 208 -16.21 8.05 5.30
N LEU A 209 -17.20 8.47 6.09
CA LEU A 209 -18.31 9.29 5.62
C LEU A 209 -17.84 10.70 5.16
N GLU A 210 -16.85 11.28 5.82
CA GLU A 210 -16.25 12.56 5.41
C GLU A 210 -15.52 12.42 4.05
N ILE A 211 -14.72 11.38 3.88
CA ILE A 211 -14.02 11.08 2.63
C ILE A 211 -15.01 10.84 1.50
N GLU A 212 -16.04 10.01 1.73
CA GLU A 212 -17.06 9.70 0.74
C GLU A 212 -17.88 10.92 0.33
N LYS A 213 -18.22 11.79 1.28
CA LYS A 213 -18.86 13.08 0.99
C LYS A 213 -17.98 13.93 0.06
N ASN A 214 -16.68 14.02 0.36
CA ASN A 214 -15.74 14.82 -0.45
C ASN A 214 -15.49 14.18 -1.83
N ARG A 215 -15.51 12.87 -1.95
CA ARG A 215 -15.45 12.15 -3.24
C ARG A 215 -16.64 12.45 -4.14
N ALA A 216 -17.80 12.73 -3.58
CA ALA A 216 -18.99 13.05 -4.35
C ALA A 216 -18.93 14.41 -5.05
N SER A 217 -18.03 15.31 -4.65
CA SER A 217 -17.84 16.64 -5.24
C SER A 217 -16.56 16.69 -6.07
N PRO A 218 -16.61 17.10 -7.36
CA PRO A 218 -15.42 17.25 -8.19
C PRO A 218 -14.35 18.15 -7.56
N ASP A 219 -14.76 19.27 -6.94
CA ASP A 219 -13.86 20.26 -6.34
C ASP A 219 -13.14 19.75 -5.08
N SER A 220 -13.67 18.71 -4.44
CA SER A 220 -13.12 18.12 -3.21
C SER A 220 -12.45 16.76 -3.43
N LYS A 221 -12.35 16.30 -4.66
CA LYS A 221 -11.85 14.96 -4.98
C LYS A 221 -10.39 14.76 -4.52
N MET A 222 -9.54 15.76 -4.73
CA MET A 222 -8.15 15.74 -4.24
C MET A 222 -8.08 15.78 -2.70
N THR A 223 -8.96 16.56 -2.06
CA THR A 223 -9.07 16.57 -0.60
C THR A 223 -9.44 15.18 -0.06
N ALA A 224 -10.40 14.50 -0.67
CA ALA A 224 -10.78 13.14 -0.30
C ALA A 224 -9.62 12.15 -0.40
N GLN A 225 -8.83 12.21 -1.47
CA GLN A 225 -7.67 11.33 -1.64
C GLN A 225 -6.60 11.60 -0.56
N ASN A 226 -6.28 12.86 -0.29
CA ASN A 226 -5.34 13.21 0.78
C ASN A 226 -5.85 12.76 2.16
N GLN A 227 -7.15 12.90 2.44
CA GLN A 227 -7.76 12.41 3.68
C GLN A 227 -7.66 10.89 3.83
N ARG A 228 -7.88 10.14 2.74
CA ARG A 228 -7.74 8.68 2.73
C ARG A 228 -6.29 8.25 3.03
N GLU A 229 -5.30 8.87 2.38
CA GLU A 229 -3.89 8.58 2.67
C GLU A 229 -3.52 8.92 4.11
N LEU A 230 -4.02 10.04 4.65
CA LEU A 230 -3.80 10.39 6.04
C LEU A 230 -4.44 9.37 6.99
N LEU A 231 -5.64 8.88 6.68
CA LEU A 231 -6.32 7.85 7.46
C LEU A 231 -5.50 6.55 7.48
N MET A 232 -5.03 6.09 6.31
CA MET A 232 -4.18 4.89 6.20
C MET A 232 -2.92 5.00 7.07
N LYS A 233 -2.23 6.15 6.99
CA LYS A 233 -1.02 6.43 7.79
C LYS A 233 -1.32 6.41 9.28
N THR A 234 -2.41 7.05 9.68
CA THR A 234 -2.82 7.13 11.10
C THR A 234 -3.14 5.75 11.64
N GLN A 235 -3.93 4.96 10.92
CA GLN A 235 -4.31 3.61 11.35
C GLN A 235 -3.10 2.67 11.40
N PHE A 236 -2.20 2.75 10.42
CA PHE A 236 -0.94 2.01 10.49
C PHE A 236 -0.17 2.32 11.78
N ILE A 237 -0.03 3.60 12.14
CA ILE A 237 0.68 4.00 13.36
C ILE A 237 -0.06 3.51 14.63
N GLU A 238 -1.38 3.57 14.66
CA GLU A 238 -2.15 3.06 15.80
C GLU A 238 -1.94 1.56 15.97
N HIS A 239 -2.02 0.77 14.91
CA HIS A 239 -1.68 -0.65 14.95
C HIS A 239 -0.24 -0.89 15.40
N PHE A 240 0.71 -0.16 14.83
CA PHE A 240 2.14 -0.31 15.14
C PHE A 240 2.44 -0.03 16.62
N ARG A 241 1.73 0.92 17.25
CA ARG A 241 1.84 1.26 18.69
C ARG A 241 1.33 0.13 19.59
N GLN A 242 0.46 -0.74 19.10
CA GLN A 242 -0.07 -1.87 19.87
C GLN A 242 0.87 -3.10 19.87
N ILE A 243 1.96 -3.07 19.11
CA ILE A 243 2.95 -4.15 19.14
C ILE A 243 3.53 -4.25 20.55
N PRO A 244 3.46 -5.42 21.20
CA PRO A 244 3.99 -5.59 22.55
C PRO A 244 5.50 -5.31 22.60
N GLN A 245 5.95 -4.64 23.66
CA GLN A 245 7.39 -4.38 23.86
C GLN A 245 8.24 -5.65 24.03
N SER A 246 7.60 -6.77 24.34
CA SER A 246 8.22 -8.10 24.43
C SER A 246 8.45 -8.75 23.06
N GLU A 247 7.82 -8.25 22.02
CA GLU A 247 8.07 -8.74 20.66
C GLU A 247 9.23 -7.94 20.05
N PRO A 248 10.38 -8.60 19.82
CA PRO A 248 11.48 -7.93 19.14
C PRO A 248 11.00 -7.44 17.80
N ALA A 249 11.46 -6.28 17.36
CA ALA A 249 11.10 -5.53 16.17
C ALA A 249 10.29 -6.34 15.14
N SER A 250 8.97 -6.39 15.34
CA SER A 250 8.08 -7.14 14.46
C SER A 250 8.13 -6.52 13.08
N LYS A 251 8.44 -7.33 12.08
CA LYS A 251 8.41 -6.91 10.70
C LYS A 251 6.97 -6.88 10.19
N VAL A 252 6.68 -5.96 9.31
CA VAL A 252 5.34 -5.76 8.74
C VAL A 252 5.37 -5.87 7.23
N LEU A 253 4.49 -6.71 6.68
CA LEU A 253 4.16 -6.70 5.27
C LEU A 253 3.00 -5.73 5.05
N LEU A 254 3.10 -4.87 4.03
CA LEU A 254 1.99 -4.03 3.58
C LEU A 254 1.50 -4.53 2.23
N ARG A 255 0.21 -4.85 2.10
CA ARG A 255 -0.43 -5.23 0.83
C ARG A 255 -1.56 -4.26 0.51
N PHE A 256 -1.34 -3.41 -0.47
CA PHE A 256 -2.24 -2.34 -0.91
C PHE A 256 -2.19 -2.21 -2.42
N GLY A 257 -3.18 -1.56 -3.00
CA GLY A 257 -3.09 -1.09 -4.37
C GLY A 257 -1.79 -0.30 -4.59
N ARG A 258 -1.13 -0.60 -5.68
CA ARG A 258 0.18 -0.03 -6.03
C ARG A 258 0.22 1.50 -5.87
N ASN A 259 -0.86 2.20 -6.19
CA ASN A 259 -0.94 3.66 -6.08
C ASN A 259 -0.76 4.19 -4.64
N HIS A 260 -0.95 3.36 -3.61
CA HIS A 260 -0.77 3.72 -2.21
C HIS A 260 0.64 3.44 -1.67
N LEU A 261 1.48 2.70 -2.43
CA LEU A 261 2.79 2.26 -1.97
C LEU A 261 3.99 2.90 -2.69
N HIS A 262 3.76 3.96 -3.46
CA HIS A 262 4.84 4.77 -4.04
C HIS A 262 5.73 5.39 -2.97
N ARG A 263 7.03 5.44 -3.19
CA ARG A 263 7.90 6.41 -2.52
C ARG A 263 7.73 7.78 -3.20
N GLY A 264 7.74 8.85 -2.41
CA GLY A 264 7.48 10.19 -2.91
C GLY A 264 5.99 10.45 -3.12
N TYR A 265 5.70 11.17 -4.19
CA TYR A 265 4.34 11.51 -4.59
C TYR A 265 3.89 10.60 -5.74
N ASP A 266 2.64 10.19 -5.69
CA ASP A 266 2.05 9.48 -6.84
C ASP A 266 1.81 10.43 -8.03
N ALA A 267 1.34 9.89 -9.15
CA ALA A 267 1.07 10.66 -10.37
C ALA A 267 0.03 11.78 -10.17
N ARG A 268 -0.75 11.74 -9.08
CA ARG A 268 -1.73 12.77 -8.71
C ARG A 268 -1.13 13.86 -7.81
N GLY A 269 0.14 13.77 -7.44
CA GLY A 269 0.81 14.69 -6.52
C GLY A 269 0.44 14.47 -5.04
N ILE A 270 0.06 13.25 -4.67
CA ILE A 270 -0.34 12.88 -3.31
C ILE A 270 0.81 12.11 -2.65
N SER A 271 1.19 12.52 -1.43
CA SER A 271 2.13 11.75 -0.60
C SER A 271 1.45 10.50 -0.05
N THR A 272 1.92 9.34 -0.46
CA THR A 272 1.28 8.05 -0.21
C THR A 272 1.65 7.43 1.14
N LEU A 273 0.96 6.35 1.51
CA LEU A 273 1.34 5.49 2.64
C LEU A 273 2.75 4.92 2.44
N GLY A 274 3.12 4.50 1.21
CA GLY A 274 4.44 3.94 0.91
C GLY A 274 5.57 4.94 1.16
N ASN A 275 5.38 6.22 0.80
CA ASN A 275 6.32 7.27 1.16
C ASN A 275 6.46 7.41 2.68
N PHE A 276 5.33 7.44 3.40
CA PHE A 276 5.34 7.52 4.85
C PHE A 276 6.09 6.35 5.50
N ILE A 277 5.88 5.12 5.03
CA ILE A 277 6.58 3.94 5.57
C ILE A 277 8.08 4.02 5.31
N ALA A 278 8.51 4.49 4.14
CA ALA A 278 9.93 4.68 3.84
C ALA A 278 10.60 5.67 4.81
N GLU A 279 9.98 6.84 5.05
CA GLU A 279 10.46 7.83 6.01
C GLU A 279 10.40 7.34 7.46
N PHE A 280 9.31 6.64 7.81
CA PHE A 280 9.13 6.03 9.13
C PHE A 280 10.22 5.00 9.43
N ALA A 281 10.56 4.14 8.47
CA ALA A 281 11.62 3.17 8.59
C ALA A 281 12.97 3.86 8.85
N VAL A 282 13.33 4.87 8.04
CA VAL A 282 14.57 5.65 8.22
C VAL A 282 14.63 6.28 9.60
N SER A 283 13.54 6.89 10.09
CA SER A 283 13.49 7.52 11.41
C SER A 283 13.76 6.56 12.58
N ARG A 284 13.63 5.24 12.34
CA ARG A 284 13.82 4.17 13.30
C ARG A 284 15.12 3.37 13.09
N GLY A 285 15.93 3.74 12.10
CA GLY A 285 17.11 2.95 11.70
C GLY A 285 16.74 1.60 11.07
N GLN A 286 15.51 1.48 10.56
CA GLN A 286 14.94 0.31 9.90
C GLN A 286 14.96 0.50 8.37
N LYS A 287 14.59 -0.55 7.62
CA LYS A 287 14.60 -0.55 6.16
C LYS A 287 13.23 -0.95 5.61
N ALA A 288 12.93 -0.42 4.44
CA ALA A 288 11.73 -0.75 3.69
C ALA A 288 12.08 -1.13 2.25
N PHE A 289 11.56 -2.26 1.79
CA PHE A 289 11.61 -2.71 0.40
C PHE A 289 10.23 -2.59 -0.23
N SER A 290 10.15 -1.98 -1.39
CA SER A 290 8.89 -1.75 -2.11
C SER A 290 8.89 -2.44 -3.46
N VAL A 291 7.91 -3.31 -3.69
CA VAL A 291 7.68 -3.98 -4.97
C VAL A 291 6.27 -3.71 -5.46
N GLY A 292 6.13 -3.28 -6.72
CA GLY A 292 4.84 -3.11 -7.39
C GLY A 292 4.60 -4.23 -8.40
N ALA A 293 3.34 -4.59 -8.63
CA ALA A 293 2.96 -5.56 -9.66
C ALA A 293 2.07 -4.91 -10.72
N PHE A 294 2.14 -5.42 -11.95
CA PHE A 294 1.27 -5.03 -13.05
C PHE A 294 0.99 -6.19 -14.01
N GLY A 295 -0.18 -6.15 -14.66
CA GLY A 295 -0.58 -7.07 -15.70
C GLY A 295 -0.23 -6.55 -17.09
N ALA A 296 0.41 -7.37 -17.92
CA ALA A 296 0.64 -7.11 -19.34
C ALA A 296 -0.43 -7.77 -20.23
N GLY A 297 -1.47 -8.34 -19.63
CA GLY A 297 -2.60 -9.01 -20.28
C GLY A 297 -3.33 -9.90 -19.29
N GLY A 298 -4.37 -10.56 -19.79
CA GLY A 298 -5.23 -11.40 -18.96
C GLY A 298 -6.50 -10.69 -18.53
N LYS A 299 -7.07 -11.13 -17.43
CA LYS A 299 -8.33 -10.61 -16.88
C LYS A 299 -8.21 -10.39 -15.38
N GLU A 300 -8.86 -9.34 -14.90
CA GLU A 300 -9.07 -9.06 -13.49
C GLU A 300 -10.56 -9.04 -13.14
N MET A 301 -10.92 -9.23 -11.88
CA MET A 301 -12.31 -9.11 -11.41
C MET A 301 -12.40 -7.99 -10.40
N LEU A 302 -13.22 -6.99 -10.66
CA LEU A 302 -13.48 -5.90 -9.72
C LEU A 302 -14.99 -5.73 -9.55
N MET A 303 -15.47 -5.71 -8.32
CA MET A 303 -16.89 -5.56 -7.97
C MET A 303 -17.84 -6.56 -8.69
N GLY A 304 -17.35 -7.78 -8.96
CA GLY A 304 -18.13 -8.83 -9.64
C GLY A 304 -18.14 -8.75 -11.16
N GLU A 305 -17.45 -7.79 -11.75
CA GLU A 305 -17.29 -7.66 -13.20
C GLU A 305 -15.85 -7.98 -13.61
N THR A 306 -15.67 -8.54 -14.80
CA THR A 306 -14.37 -8.93 -15.34
C THR A 306 -13.91 -7.91 -16.38
N PHE A 307 -12.67 -7.43 -16.22
CA PHE A 307 -12.03 -6.44 -17.08
C PHE A 307 -10.77 -7.00 -17.74
N ASP A 308 -10.30 -6.34 -18.79
CA ASP A 308 -8.97 -6.58 -19.36
C ASP A 308 -7.91 -5.95 -18.45
N ALA A 309 -6.88 -6.73 -18.09
CA ALA A 309 -5.82 -6.32 -17.16
C ALA A 309 -4.54 -5.85 -17.90
N ASP A 310 -4.68 -5.27 -19.11
CA ASP A 310 -3.54 -4.77 -19.89
C ASP A 310 -3.21 -3.32 -19.55
N GLU A 311 -2.22 -3.13 -18.66
CA GLU A 311 -1.76 -1.81 -18.24
C GLU A 311 -0.67 -1.19 -19.15
N ARG A 312 -0.26 -1.89 -20.23
CA ARG A 312 0.78 -1.38 -21.18
C ARG A 312 0.34 -0.13 -21.93
N GLN A 313 -0.96 0.03 -22.12
CA GLN A 313 -1.52 1.14 -22.90
C GLN A 313 -1.40 2.48 -22.16
N ASP A 314 -1.47 2.43 -20.84
CA ASP A 314 -1.53 3.63 -19.99
C ASP A 314 -0.15 4.04 -19.45
N GLU A 315 0.82 3.09 -19.41
CA GLU A 315 2.12 3.30 -18.75
C GLU A 315 3.29 2.88 -19.65
N PRO A 316 4.04 3.86 -20.23
CA PRO A 316 5.17 3.56 -21.11
C PRO A 316 6.24 2.66 -20.51
N THR A 317 6.50 2.76 -19.20
CA THR A 317 7.43 1.87 -18.49
C THR A 317 6.91 0.43 -18.49
N PHE A 318 5.61 0.22 -18.27
CA PHE A 318 5.03 -1.13 -18.28
C PHE A 318 5.06 -1.75 -19.68
N ALA A 319 4.83 -0.96 -20.72
CA ALA A 319 5.00 -1.40 -22.10
C ALA A 319 6.45 -1.89 -22.35
N LEU A 320 7.45 -1.09 -21.94
CA LEU A 320 8.86 -1.47 -22.05
C LEU A 320 9.20 -2.74 -21.27
N LEU A 321 8.79 -2.82 -20.00
CA LEU A 321 9.09 -3.97 -19.16
C LEU A 321 8.40 -5.25 -19.66
N ALA A 322 7.16 -5.14 -20.14
CA ALA A 322 6.44 -6.27 -20.72
C ALA A 322 7.12 -6.79 -22.00
N GLU A 323 7.64 -5.89 -22.87
CA GLU A 323 8.43 -6.27 -24.04
C GLU A 323 9.70 -7.01 -23.64
N LYS A 324 10.38 -6.57 -22.57
CA LYS A 324 11.64 -7.14 -22.08
C LYS A 324 11.46 -8.36 -21.18
N ALA A 325 10.25 -8.63 -20.68
CA ALA A 325 10.00 -9.72 -19.77
C ALA A 325 10.31 -11.09 -20.38
N LYS A 326 11.25 -11.81 -19.78
CA LYS A 326 11.69 -13.14 -20.26
C LYS A 326 10.76 -14.27 -19.84
N TYR A 327 10.09 -14.12 -18.69
CA TYR A 327 9.33 -15.19 -18.04
C TYR A 327 7.81 -14.88 -18.07
N SER A 328 6.99 -15.83 -17.69
CA SER A 328 5.53 -15.64 -17.55
C SER A 328 5.20 -14.62 -16.45
N ALA A 329 6.01 -14.64 -15.37
CA ALA A 329 6.04 -13.61 -14.33
C ALA A 329 7.51 -13.22 -14.10
N THR A 330 7.84 -11.97 -14.38
CA THR A 330 9.22 -11.46 -14.34
C THR A 330 9.35 -10.41 -13.26
N VAL A 331 10.29 -10.59 -12.33
CA VAL A 331 10.70 -9.56 -11.36
C VAL A 331 11.84 -8.75 -11.97
N PHE A 332 11.68 -7.44 -12.06
CA PHE A 332 12.71 -6.49 -12.45
C PHE A 332 13.24 -5.77 -11.21
N ASP A 333 14.52 -5.91 -10.87
CA ASP A 333 15.20 -5.07 -9.87
C ASP A 333 15.52 -3.71 -10.51
N LEU A 334 14.85 -2.66 -10.04
CA LEU A 334 15.00 -1.32 -10.58
C LEU A 334 16.13 -0.52 -9.91
N ARG A 335 16.66 -0.98 -8.78
CA ARG A 335 17.69 -0.26 -8.01
C ARG A 335 18.96 0.01 -8.82
N PRO A 336 19.47 -0.92 -9.64
CA PRO A 336 20.65 -0.67 -10.49
C PRO A 336 20.42 0.37 -11.60
N LEU A 337 19.16 0.65 -11.94
CA LEU A 337 18.82 1.68 -12.94
C LEU A 337 18.93 3.09 -12.38
N ARG A 338 18.67 3.30 -11.09
CA ARG A 338 18.63 4.65 -10.47
C ARG A 338 19.89 5.47 -10.77
N PRO A 339 21.11 4.98 -10.46
CA PRO A 339 22.31 5.75 -10.75
C PRO A 339 22.50 6.05 -12.25
N LEU A 340 22.07 5.17 -13.15
CA LEU A 340 22.14 5.40 -14.59
C LEU A 340 21.13 6.48 -15.02
N LEU A 341 19.90 6.40 -14.56
CA LEU A 341 18.82 7.31 -14.92
C LEU A 341 19.05 8.73 -14.39
N HIS A 342 19.59 8.85 -13.17
CA HIS A 342 19.85 10.14 -12.53
C HIS A 342 21.02 10.92 -13.17
N THR A 343 21.89 10.26 -13.96
CA THR A 343 22.91 10.98 -14.75
C THR A 343 22.34 11.67 -15.99
N ILE A 344 21.09 11.38 -16.37
CA ILE A 344 20.46 11.99 -17.57
C ILE A 344 19.98 13.40 -17.20
N PRO A 345 20.54 14.46 -17.83
CA PRO A 345 20.07 15.82 -17.63
C PRO A 345 18.59 15.98 -17.98
N GLN A 346 17.87 16.82 -17.25
CA GLN A 346 16.42 16.94 -17.40
C GLN A 346 16.00 17.26 -18.84
N GLU A 347 16.73 18.14 -19.51
CA GLU A 347 16.49 18.57 -20.91
C GLU A 347 16.72 17.46 -21.95
N LYS A 348 17.37 16.36 -21.54
CA LYS A 348 17.63 15.18 -22.40
C LYS A 348 16.70 13.99 -22.08
N ARG A 349 15.78 14.16 -21.15
CA ARG A 349 14.83 13.11 -20.78
C ARG A 349 13.68 13.06 -21.78
N THR A 350 13.51 11.92 -22.41
CA THR A 350 12.29 11.61 -23.17
C THR A 350 11.14 11.32 -22.20
N ALA A 351 9.90 11.30 -22.70
CA ALA A 351 8.73 10.90 -21.89
C ALA A 351 8.93 9.52 -21.23
N LEU A 352 9.42 8.54 -22.00
CA LEU A 352 9.74 7.19 -21.47
C LEU A 352 10.79 7.24 -20.36
N LYS A 353 11.88 7.98 -20.53
CA LYS A 353 12.93 8.12 -19.50
C LYS A 353 12.41 8.79 -18.23
N THR A 354 11.58 9.82 -18.38
CA THR A 354 10.93 10.48 -17.23
C THR A 354 10.01 9.52 -16.49
N ASN A 355 9.22 8.73 -17.22
CA ASN A 355 8.34 7.74 -16.64
C ASN A 355 9.13 6.58 -15.99
N LEU A 356 10.22 6.11 -16.61
CA LEU A 356 11.09 5.08 -16.03
C LEU A 356 11.78 5.55 -14.75
N ILE A 357 12.22 6.83 -14.68
CA ILE A 357 12.75 7.45 -13.46
C ILE A 357 11.68 7.43 -12.37
N TYR A 358 10.47 7.86 -12.69
CA TYR A 358 9.35 7.88 -11.73
C TYR A 358 9.11 6.49 -11.11
N TRP A 359 9.04 5.44 -11.92
CA TRP A 359 8.84 4.08 -11.42
C TRP A 359 10.06 3.53 -10.67
N ALA A 360 11.28 3.79 -11.15
CA ALA A 360 12.50 3.34 -10.49
C ALA A 360 12.73 4.03 -9.14
N ASP A 361 12.31 5.28 -8.98
CA ASP A 361 12.39 5.99 -7.70
C ASP A 361 11.28 5.54 -6.74
N SER A 362 10.11 5.24 -7.28
CA SER A 362 8.94 4.81 -6.49
C SER A 362 9.07 3.41 -5.92
N TYR A 363 9.68 2.47 -6.66
CA TYR A 363 9.76 1.05 -6.30
C TYR A 363 11.18 0.52 -6.41
N ASP A 364 11.53 -0.46 -5.55
CA ASP A 364 12.80 -1.20 -5.64
C ASP A 364 12.74 -2.26 -6.74
N ALA A 365 11.54 -2.83 -6.94
CA ALA A 365 11.32 -3.81 -7.99
C ALA A 365 9.91 -3.66 -8.57
N LEU A 366 9.72 -4.16 -9.80
CA LEU A 366 8.42 -4.35 -10.41
C LEU A 366 8.25 -5.80 -10.86
N ILE A 367 7.06 -6.35 -10.66
CA ILE A 367 6.66 -7.67 -11.15
C ILE A 367 5.75 -7.48 -12.37
N CYS A 368 6.18 -7.99 -13.51
CA CYS A 368 5.37 -8.07 -14.72
C CYS A 368 4.76 -9.46 -14.83
N TYR A 369 3.45 -9.58 -14.77
CA TYR A 369 2.71 -10.78 -15.15
C TYR A 369 2.27 -10.67 -16.61
N LYS A 370 2.73 -11.59 -17.48
CA LYS A 370 2.31 -11.58 -18.88
C LYS A 370 0.81 -11.77 -19.07
N ASN A 371 0.20 -12.57 -18.19
CA ASN A 371 -1.23 -12.76 -18.11
C ASN A 371 -1.62 -12.92 -16.64
N VAL A 372 -2.63 -12.19 -16.21
CA VAL A 372 -3.26 -12.35 -14.91
C VAL A 372 -4.59 -13.05 -15.03
N THR A 373 -5.07 -13.63 -13.93
CA THR A 373 -6.34 -14.38 -13.87
C THR A 373 -7.28 -13.72 -12.86
N PRO A 374 -8.59 -13.66 -13.18
CA PRO A 374 -9.58 -13.04 -12.30
C PRO A 374 -9.56 -13.67 -10.90
N LEU A 375 -9.65 -12.84 -9.86
CA LEU A 375 -9.72 -13.30 -8.49
C LEU A 375 -10.92 -14.26 -8.32
N LYS A 376 -10.64 -15.42 -7.76
CA LYS A 376 -11.68 -16.41 -7.41
C LYS A 376 -12.29 -16.06 -6.07
N ASP A 377 -13.62 -16.12 -5.98
CA ASP A 377 -14.39 -15.95 -4.76
C ASP A 377 -14.09 -17.02 -3.69
#